data_383e5b2acd8bda304b6a48eba00d9c76
#
_entry.id   383e5b2acd8bda304b6a48eba00d9c76
#
_cell.length_a   1.000
_cell.length_b   1.000
_cell.length_c   1.000
_cell.angle_alpha   90.00
_cell.angle_beta   90.00
_cell.angle_gamma   90.00
#
_symmetry.space_group_name_H-M   'P 1'
#
loop_
_entity.id
_entity.type
_entity.pdbx_description
1 polymer ?
#
loop_
_entity_poly.entity_id
_entity_poly.type
_entity_poly.pdbx_seq_one_letter_code
_entity_poly.pdbx_strand_id
1 'polypeptide(L)'
;MTYGLKRSVLMLPLMASALLSACVSQSKYDQLQAQYQQAQQQNSALSAQVAADKAQICRLQGAIKYTVNSDLLFTSGGWQMAGRGKQIIANLAAKLAPTQQNKILVSGYTDNAPVGPALQREGITSNEILSQKRAENVMEYVVSQGVNPNLISAQGFGDSNPVASNDTAQGRAQNRRVELSVAGSGC
;
A
#
# COMPACT_ATOMS: atom_id res chain seq x y z
N MET A 1 -105.89 -22.21 13.08
CA MET A 1 -105.60 -20.94 12.34
C MET A 1 -104.08 -20.71 12.51
N THR A 2 -103.32 -21.12 11.57
CA THR A 2 -101.88 -20.80 11.58
C THR A 2 -101.40 -20.64 10.14
N TYR A 3 -101.06 -19.44 9.81
CA TYR A 3 -100.58 -19.05 8.48
C TYR A 3 -99.10 -19.38 8.36
N GLY A 4 -98.76 -20.27 7.41
CA GLY A 4 -97.37 -20.59 7.05
C GLY A 4 -96.78 -19.53 6.14
N LEU A 5 -95.74 -18.96 6.55
CA LEU A 5 -94.93 -17.91 5.79
C LEU A 5 -93.87 -18.65 4.98
N LYS A 6 -94.02 -18.73 3.66
CA LYS A 6 -93.03 -19.24 2.71
C LYS A 6 -91.91 -18.19 2.56
N ARG A 7 -90.72 -18.52 3.08
CA ARG A 7 -89.49 -17.71 2.80
C ARG A 7 -88.90 -18.19 1.49
N SER A 8 -89.00 -17.30 0.50
CA SER A 8 -88.23 -17.46 -0.75
C SER A 8 -86.75 -17.12 -0.48
N VAL A 9 -85.89 -18.08 -0.63
CA VAL A 9 -84.46 -17.92 -0.56
C VAL A 9 -84.02 -17.42 -1.94
N LEU A 10 -83.65 -16.15 -1.99
CA LEU A 10 -83.04 -15.52 -3.15
C LEU A 10 -81.59 -15.97 -3.23
N MET A 11 -81.26 -16.88 -4.15
CA MET A 11 -79.88 -17.20 -4.47
C MET A 11 -79.20 -16.06 -5.23
N LEU A 12 -78.32 -15.34 -4.57
CA LEU A 12 -77.36 -14.43 -5.23
C LEU A 12 -76.23 -15.28 -5.84
N PRO A 13 -75.89 -15.10 -7.13
CA PRO A 13 -74.73 -15.75 -7.70
C PRO A 13 -73.50 -15.00 -7.13
N LEU A 14 -72.65 -15.73 -6.40
CA LEU A 14 -71.32 -15.29 -6.02
C LEU A 14 -70.49 -15.13 -7.31
N MET A 15 -70.28 -13.90 -7.74
CA MET A 15 -69.26 -13.57 -8.71
C MET A 15 -67.90 -13.89 -8.06
N ALA A 16 -67.39 -15.05 -8.36
CA ALA A 16 -65.98 -15.40 -8.09
C ALA A 16 -65.10 -14.54 -8.99
N SER A 17 -64.73 -13.37 -8.50
CA SER A 17 -63.61 -12.59 -9.07
C SER A 17 -62.38 -13.44 -8.95
N ALA A 18 -61.99 -14.10 -10.04
CA ALA A 18 -60.68 -14.74 -10.19
C ALA A 18 -59.63 -13.65 -10.15
N LEU A 19 -59.07 -13.42 -8.98
CA LEU A 19 -57.83 -12.72 -8.81
C LEU A 19 -56.78 -13.63 -9.49
N LEU A 20 -56.42 -13.27 -10.71
CA LEU A 20 -55.19 -13.71 -11.39
C LEU A 20 -54.00 -13.16 -10.59
N SER A 21 -53.80 -13.68 -9.38
CA SER A 21 -52.54 -13.60 -8.71
C SER A 21 -51.58 -14.42 -9.57
N ALA A 22 -50.64 -13.73 -10.20
CA ALA A 22 -49.51 -14.39 -10.83
C ALA A 22 -48.74 -15.13 -9.73
N CYS A 23 -49.20 -16.32 -9.40
CA CYS A 23 -48.51 -17.19 -8.44
C CYS A 23 -47.21 -17.64 -9.11
N VAL A 24 -46.14 -16.91 -8.80
CA VAL A 24 -44.82 -17.56 -8.93
C VAL A 24 -44.93 -18.86 -8.16
N SER A 25 -44.72 -19.98 -8.85
CA SER A 25 -44.86 -21.29 -8.17
C SER A 25 -43.89 -21.29 -6.97
N GLN A 26 -44.33 -21.84 -5.84
CA GLN A 26 -43.52 -21.91 -4.62
C GLN A 26 -42.10 -22.43 -4.92
N SER A 27 -41.96 -23.40 -5.82
CA SER A 27 -40.68 -23.95 -6.22
C SER A 27 -39.76 -22.93 -6.89
N LYS A 28 -40.29 -21.97 -7.69
CA LYS A 28 -39.50 -20.90 -8.28
C LYS A 28 -39.08 -19.87 -7.23
N TYR A 29 -39.93 -19.58 -6.26
CA TYR A 29 -39.60 -18.72 -5.14
C TYR A 29 -38.46 -19.32 -4.31
N ASP A 30 -38.56 -20.59 -3.97
CA ASP A 30 -37.56 -21.32 -3.18
C ASP A 30 -36.22 -21.41 -3.94
N GLN A 31 -36.25 -21.65 -5.26
CA GLN A 31 -35.06 -21.61 -6.12
C GLN A 31 -34.38 -20.23 -6.13
N LEU A 32 -35.18 -19.17 -6.28
CA LEU A 32 -34.65 -17.80 -6.29
C LEU A 32 -34.05 -17.44 -4.93
N GLN A 33 -34.68 -17.84 -3.85
CA GLN A 33 -34.18 -17.62 -2.50
C GLN A 33 -32.87 -18.38 -2.26
N ALA A 34 -32.77 -19.63 -2.73
CA ALA A 34 -31.52 -20.40 -2.66
C ALA A 34 -30.40 -19.77 -3.47
N GLN A 35 -30.69 -19.27 -4.69
CA GLN A 35 -29.72 -18.54 -5.52
C GLN A 35 -29.28 -17.23 -4.85
N TYR A 36 -30.19 -16.50 -4.24
CA TYR A 36 -29.87 -15.28 -3.52
C TYR A 36 -28.94 -15.55 -2.33
N GLN A 37 -29.24 -16.56 -1.53
CA GLN A 37 -28.38 -16.98 -0.42
C GLN A 37 -27.00 -17.43 -0.89
N GLN A 38 -26.95 -18.20 -1.98
CA GLN A 38 -25.69 -18.62 -2.58
C GLN A 38 -24.87 -17.42 -3.08
N ALA A 39 -25.50 -16.45 -3.75
CA ALA A 39 -24.86 -15.22 -4.20
C ALA A 39 -24.35 -14.37 -3.03
N GLN A 40 -25.10 -14.29 -1.93
CA GLN A 40 -24.63 -13.61 -0.71
C GLN A 40 -23.41 -14.30 -0.10
N GLN A 41 -23.41 -15.64 -0.03
CA GLN A 41 -22.26 -16.40 0.46
C GLN A 41 -21.04 -16.20 -0.44
N GLN A 42 -21.20 -16.23 -1.75
CA GLN A 42 -20.13 -15.95 -2.70
C GLN A 42 -19.59 -14.54 -2.56
N ASN A 43 -20.47 -13.52 -2.41
CA ASN A 43 -20.05 -12.14 -2.20
C ASN A 43 -19.26 -11.97 -0.89
N SER A 44 -19.69 -12.61 0.19
CA SER A 44 -18.97 -12.56 1.46
C SER A 44 -17.61 -13.25 1.39
N ALA A 45 -17.53 -14.41 0.73
CA ALA A 45 -16.27 -15.12 0.51
C ALA A 45 -15.30 -14.30 -0.37
N LEU A 46 -15.81 -13.72 -1.46
CA LEU A 46 -15.03 -12.87 -2.35
C LEU A 46 -14.53 -11.61 -1.63
N SER A 47 -15.36 -10.98 -0.79
CA SER A 47 -14.96 -9.83 0.02
C SER A 47 -13.84 -10.18 1.01
N ALA A 48 -13.92 -11.35 1.64
CA ALA A 48 -12.87 -11.85 2.53
C ALA A 48 -11.57 -12.12 1.76
N GLN A 49 -11.66 -12.70 0.56
CA GLN A 49 -10.48 -12.94 -0.29
C GLN A 49 -9.83 -11.63 -0.74
N VAL A 50 -10.62 -10.65 -1.20
CA VAL A 50 -10.11 -9.32 -1.57
C VAL A 50 -9.41 -8.64 -0.39
N ALA A 51 -9.94 -8.78 0.84
CA ALA A 51 -9.29 -8.25 2.03
C ALA A 51 -7.95 -8.95 2.33
N ALA A 52 -7.91 -10.29 2.19
CA ALA A 52 -6.70 -11.08 2.37
C ALA A 52 -5.63 -10.73 1.30
N ASP A 53 -6.02 -10.62 0.04
CA ASP A 53 -5.14 -10.26 -1.06
C ASP A 53 -4.58 -8.85 -0.88
N LYS A 54 -5.40 -7.88 -0.47
CA LYS A 54 -4.93 -6.53 -0.09
C LYS A 54 -3.90 -6.58 1.02
N ALA A 55 -4.14 -7.34 2.09
CA ALA A 55 -3.19 -7.48 3.18
C ALA A 55 -1.88 -8.15 2.73
N GLN A 56 -1.94 -9.08 1.78
CA GLN A 56 -0.75 -9.71 1.20
C GLN A 56 0.02 -8.74 0.30
N ILE A 57 -0.68 -7.98 -0.56
CA ILE A 57 -0.09 -6.92 -1.38
C ILE A 57 0.62 -5.90 -0.50
N CYS A 58 -0.01 -5.47 0.60
CA CYS A 58 0.59 -4.59 1.59
C CYS A 58 1.90 -5.14 2.16
N ARG A 59 1.91 -6.40 2.59
CA ARG A 59 3.13 -7.05 3.11
C ARG A 59 4.23 -7.13 2.06
N LEU A 60 3.89 -7.45 0.82
CA LEU A 60 4.85 -7.56 -0.28
C LEU A 60 5.39 -6.19 -0.71
N GLN A 61 4.56 -5.15 -0.72
CA GLN A 61 4.97 -3.78 -1.06
C GLN A 61 5.88 -3.19 0.03
N GLY A 62 5.61 -3.45 1.31
CA GLY A 62 6.51 -3.09 2.40
C GLY A 62 7.85 -3.86 2.39
N ALA A 63 7.91 -4.99 1.66
CA ALA A 63 9.13 -5.78 1.48
C ALA A 63 10.00 -5.32 0.29
N ILE A 64 9.47 -4.47 -0.60
CA ILE A 64 10.27 -3.92 -1.72
C ILE A 64 11.17 -2.83 -1.17
N LYS A 65 12.42 -3.22 -0.94
CA LYS A 65 13.46 -2.33 -0.46
C LYS A 65 14.70 -2.46 -1.33
N TYR A 66 15.15 -1.34 -1.88
CA TYR A 66 16.42 -1.25 -2.60
C TYR A 66 17.45 -0.64 -1.68
N THR A 67 18.52 -1.39 -1.41
CA THR A 67 19.64 -0.93 -0.58
C THR A 67 20.84 -0.66 -1.45
N VAL A 68 21.42 0.53 -1.31
CA VAL A 68 22.65 0.92 -2.03
C VAL A 68 23.68 1.41 -1.02
N ASN A 69 24.91 0.92 -1.16
CA ASN A 69 26.01 1.40 -0.32
C ASN A 69 26.33 2.87 -0.60
N SER A 70 26.46 3.69 0.43
CA SER A 70 26.75 5.13 0.34
C SER A 70 28.07 5.42 -0.37
N ASP A 71 29.07 4.55 -0.25
CA ASP A 71 30.38 4.73 -0.89
C ASP A 71 30.31 4.65 -2.43
N LEU A 72 29.23 4.03 -2.96
CA LEU A 72 28.92 3.99 -4.39
C LEU A 72 28.13 5.21 -4.87
N LEU A 73 27.40 5.85 -3.97
CA LEU A 73 26.48 6.94 -4.29
C LEU A 73 27.16 8.31 -4.18
N PHE A 74 27.96 8.51 -3.16
CA PHE A 74 28.48 9.82 -2.78
C PHE A 74 29.97 9.96 -2.99
N THR A 75 30.44 11.18 -3.03
CA THR A 75 31.87 11.49 -2.91
C THR A 75 32.40 10.99 -1.57
N SER A 76 33.69 10.64 -1.51
CA SER A 76 34.29 10.06 -0.30
C SER A 76 34.01 10.90 0.95
N GLY A 77 33.36 10.30 1.93
CA GLY A 77 32.93 10.96 3.18
C GLY A 77 31.82 12.00 3.02
N GLY A 78 31.45 12.37 1.79
CA GLY A 78 30.50 13.45 1.53
C GLY A 78 29.03 13.03 1.51
N TRP A 79 28.18 13.98 1.11
CA TRP A 79 26.73 13.81 0.92
C TRP A 79 26.28 14.12 -0.51
N GLN A 80 27.14 14.71 -1.34
CA GLN A 80 26.84 15.03 -2.73
C GLN A 80 27.01 13.80 -3.61
N MET A 81 26.03 13.51 -4.45
CA MET A 81 26.07 12.34 -5.32
C MET A 81 27.20 12.44 -6.36
N ALA A 82 28.02 11.40 -6.43
CA ALA A 82 29.01 11.22 -7.47
C ALA A 82 28.37 10.81 -8.81
N GLY A 83 29.06 11.00 -9.93
CA GLY A 83 28.54 10.65 -11.25
C GLY A 83 28.06 9.21 -11.36
N ARG A 84 28.82 8.24 -10.78
CA ARG A 84 28.42 6.83 -10.70
C ARG A 84 27.14 6.62 -9.88
N GLY A 85 27.01 7.34 -8.76
CA GLY A 85 25.82 7.29 -7.91
C GLY A 85 24.60 7.77 -8.67
N LYS A 86 24.71 8.85 -9.42
CA LYS A 86 23.64 9.37 -10.27
C LYS A 86 23.17 8.33 -11.30
N GLN A 87 24.07 7.61 -11.94
CA GLN A 87 23.71 6.53 -12.88
C GLN A 87 22.94 5.38 -12.20
N ILE A 88 23.41 4.95 -11.03
CA ILE A 88 22.73 3.88 -10.25
C ILE A 88 21.29 4.32 -9.92
N ILE A 89 21.13 5.53 -9.40
CA ILE A 89 19.82 6.05 -9.00
C ILE A 89 18.94 6.36 -10.20
N ALA A 90 19.47 6.85 -11.33
CA ALA A 90 18.71 7.05 -12.56
C ALA A 90 18.11 5.73 -13.08
N ASN A 91 18.89 4.64 -13.09
CA ASN A 91 18.40 3.32 -13.49
C ASN A 91 17.29 2.80 -12.57
N LEU A 92 17.36 3.12 -11.29
CA LEU A 92 16.30 2.77 -10.33
C LEU A 92 15.05 3.64 -10.54
N ALA A 93 15.22 4.95 -10.69
CA ALA A 93 14.13 5.89 -10.94
C ALA A 93 13.36 5.54 -12.22
N ALA A 94 14.05 5.17 -13.30
CA ALA A 94 13.44 4.74 -14.56
C ALA A 94 12.51 3.51 -14.40
N LYS A 95 12.77 2.66 -13.43
CA LYS A 95 11.90 1.51 -13.10
C LYS A 95 10.73 1.91 -12.20
N LEU A 96 10.90 2.91 -11.35
CA LEU A 96 9.90 3.33 -10.37
C LEU A 96 8.90 4.34 -10.96
N ALA A 97 9.36 5.33 -11.72
CA ALA A 97 8.55 6.44 -12.19
C ALA A 97 7.30 6.03 -13.00
N PRO A 98 7.37 5.07 -13.96
CA PRO A 98 6.22 4.71 -14.80
C PRO A 98 5.09 4.03 -14.03
N THR A 99 5.41 3.40 -12.89
CA THR A 99 4.46 2.55 -12.15
C THR A 99 4.19 3.06 -10.73
N GLN A 100 4.67 4.26 -10.41
CA GLN A 100 4.56 4.79 -9.06
C GLN A 100 3.11 5.10 -8.69
N GLN A 101 2.54 4.26 -7.83
CA GLN A 101 1.25 4.47 -7.18
C GLN A 101 1.39 4.63 -5.66
N ASN A 102 2.54 4.24 -5.12
CA ASN A 102 2.80 4.16 -3.68
C ASN A 102 3.85 5.18 -3.27
N LYS A 103 3.82 5.54 -1.99
CA LYS A 103 4.84 6.40 -1.40
C LYS A 103 6.19 5.69 -1.34
N ILE A 104 7.25 6.41 -1.61
CA ILE A 104 8.63 5.97 -1.47
C ILE A 104 9.25 6.71 -0.29
N LEU A 105 9.90 5.99 0.60
CA LEU A 105 10.75 6.55 1.64
C LEU A 105 12.21 6.28 1.27
N VAL A 106 12.99 7.36 1.19
CA VAL A 106 14.44 7.31 1.06
C VAL A 106 15.04 7.45 2.46
N SER A 107 15.66 6.39 2.96
CA SER A 107 16.25 6.33 4.30
C SER A 107 17.77 6.35 4.21
N GLY A 108 18.40 7.34 4.86
CA GLY A 108 19.85 7.43 4.96
C GLY A 108 20.37 6.86 6.28
N TYR A 109 21.50 6.14 6.22
CA TYR A 109 22.18 5.56 7.38
C TYR A 109 23.68 5.81 7.31
N THR A 110 24.32 5.88 8.47
CA THR A 110 25.78 5.94 8.63
C THR A 110 26.29 4.75 9.41
N ASP A 111 27.60 4.62 9.51
CA ASP A 111 28.25 3.88 10.58
C ASP A 111 28.33 4.77 11.84
N ASN A 112 28.92 4.25 12.93
CA ASN A 112 29.07 4.96 14.20
C ASN A 112 30.30 5.87 14.26
N ALA A 113 31.04 6.07 13.16
CA ALA A 113 32.16 7.00 13.14
C ALA A 113 31.66 8.46 13.23
N PRO A 114 32.31 9.32 14.01
CA PRO A 114 31.93 10.72 14.09
C PRO A 114 32.14 11.43 12.75
N VAL A 115 31.31 12.44 12.49
CA VAL A 115 31.42 13.27 11.28
C VAL A 115 32.75 14.01 11.27
N GLY A 116 33.42 13.93 10.13
CA GLY A 116 34.76 14.54 9.97
C GLY A 116 34.74 16.06 9.94
N PRO A 117 35.91 16.72 10.23
CA PRO A 117 35.99 18.18 10.37
C PRO A 117 35.61 18.96 9.11
N ALA A 118 35.75 18.37 7.93
CA ALA A 118 35.35 19.01 6.67
C ALA A 118 33.83 19.23 6.62
N LEU A 119 33.05 18.22 6.92
CA LEU A 119 31.58 18.28 6.97
C LEU A 119 31.07 19.15 8.13
N GLN A 120 31.77 19.13 9.28
CA GLN A 120 31.42 20.00 10.40
C GLN A 120 31.51 21.48 10.02
N ARG A 121 32.50 21.87 9.20
CA ARG A 121 32.62 23.25 8.65
C ARG A 121 31.50 23.62 7.68
N GLU A 122 30.87 22.62 7.06
CA GLU A 122 29.66 22.77 6.23
C GLU A 122 28.36 22.78 7.05
N GLY A 123 28.44 22.70 8.38
CA GLY A 123 27.29 22.67 9.28
C GLY A 123 26.70 21.25 9.49
N ILE A 124 27.37 20.23 8.97
CA ILE A 124 26.95 18.83 9.16
C ILE A 124 27.69 18.30 10.40
N THR A 125 27.03 18.41 11.55
CA THR A 125 27.68 18.17 12.85
C THR A 125 27.36 16.80 13.46
N SER A 126 26.42 16.06 12.91
CA SER A 126 26.04 14.72 13.40
C SER A 126 25.78 13.73 12.26
N ASN A 127 25.75 12.43 12.61
CA ASN A 127 25.40 11.34 11.69
C ASN A 127 23.94 11.45 11.21
N GLU A 128 23.03 11.95 12.03
CA GLU A 128 21.63 12.22 11.64
C GLU A 128 21.57 13.26 10.53
N ILE A 129 22.27 14.39 10.71
CA ILE A 129 22.31 15.47 9.70
C ILE A 129 22.96 14.96 8.41
N LEU A 130 24.06 14.20 8.50
CA LEU A 130 24.73 13.63 7.34
C LEU A 130 23.81 12.68 6.56
N SER A 131 23.19 11.76 7.28
CA SER A 131 22.27 10.78 6.68
C SER A 131 21.03 11.44 6.09
N GLN A 132 20.50 12.51 6.75
CA GLN A 132 19.38 13.29 6.21
C GLN A 132 19.78 13.99 4.90
N LYS A 133 20.93 14.66 4.85
CA LYS A 133 21.44 15.29 3.63
C LYS A 133 21.64 14.31 2.48
N ARG A 134 22.14 13.12 2.77
CA ARG A 134 22.28 12.03 1.79
C ARG A 134 20.95 11.57 1.24
N ALA A 135 19.96 11.34 2.13
CA ALA A 135 18.63 10.91 1.74
C ALA A 135 17.91 11.99 0.89
N GLU A 136 18.00 13.26 1.30
CA GLU A 136 17.47 14.41 0.54
C GLU A 136 18.09 14.50 -0.86
N ASN A 137 19.41 14.40 -0.96
CA ASN A 137 20.11 14.51 -2.25
C ASN A 137 19.74 13.38 -3.22
N VAL A 138 19.53 12.15 -2.70
CA VAL A 138 19.00 11.03 -3.48
C VAL A 138 17.55 11.30 -3.88
N MET A 139 16.68 11.73 -2.96
CA MET A 139 15.29 12.04 -3.23
C MET A 139 15.14 13.11 -4.33
N GLU A 140 15.85 14.23 -4.21
CA GLU A 140 15.85 15.32 -5.19
C GLU A 140 16.27 14.82 -6.57
N TYR A 141 17.30 13.98 -6.63
CA TYR A 141 17.73 13.41 -7.89
C TYR A 141 16.69 12.45 -8.47
N VAL A 142 16.07 11.58 -7.66
CA VAL A 142 14.99 10.67 -8.09
C VAL A 142 13.79 11.46 -8.63
N VAL A 143 13.42 12.57 -8.01
CA VAL A 143 12.38 13.49 -8.50
C VAL A 143 12.78 14.10 -9.85
N SER A 144 14.02 14.52 -10.02
CA SER A 144 14.52 15.05 -11.30
C SER A 144 14.46 14.03 -12.44
N GLN A 145 14.40 12.74 -12.13
CA GLN A 145 14.25 11.64 -13.09
C GLN A 145 12.78 11.24 -13.36
N GLY A 146 11.80 12.04 -12.88
CA GLY A 146 10.39 11.88 -13.21
C GLY A 146 9.54 11.16 -12.17
N VAL A 147 10.10 10.85 -10.99
CA VAL A 147 9.32 10.33 -9.86
C VAL A 147 8.48 11.45 -9.25
N ASN A 148 7.22 11.14 -8.91
CA ASN A 148 6.27 12.12 -8.38
C ASN A 148 6.73 12.66 -7.01
N PRO A 149 6.99 13.97 -6.86
CA PRO A 149 7.46 14.56 -5.60
C PRO A 149 6.48 14.44 -4.44
N ASN A 150 5.17 14.29 -4.71
CA ASN A 150 4.15 14.10 -3.66
C ASN A 150 4.13 12.67 -3.09
N LEU A 151 4.82 11.74 -3.74
CA LEU A 151 4.88 10.33 -3.38
C LEU A 151 6.28 9.90 -2.94
N ILE A 152 7.17 10.83 -2.61
CA ILE A 152 8.50 10.50 -2.12
C ILE A 152 8.86 11.39 -0.93
N SER A 153 9.57 10.83 0.03
CA SER A 153 10.09 11.54 1.20
C SER A 153 11.47 11.04 1.56
N ALA A 154 12.23 11.84 2.32
CA ALA A 154 13.57 11.50 2.76
C ALA A 154 13.67 11.58 4.28
N GLN A 155 14.41 10.64 4.89
CA GLN A 155 14.65 10.60 6.32
C GLN A 155 16.07 10.10 6.64
N GLY A 156 16.78 10.81 7.50
CA GLY A 156 18.06 10.40 8.07
C GLY A 156 17.86 9.66 9.40
N PHE A 157 18.60 8.58 9.57
CA PHE A 157 18.57 7.73 10.77
C PHE A 157 19.93 7.70 11.49
N GLY A 158 20.95 8.37 10.96
CA GLY A 158 22.29 8.31 11.51
C GLY A 158 22.81 6.88 11.62
N ASP A 159 23.37 6.54 12.73
CA ASP A 159 23.91 5.21 13.09
C ASP A 159 22.93 4.36 13.91
N SER A 160 21.64 4.77 14.01
CA SER A 160 20.66 4.16 14.93
C SER A 160 20.20 2.75 14.54
N ASN A 161 20.36 2.31 13.30
CA ASN A 161 19.88 1.01 12.82
C ASN A 161 20.97 0.24 12.06
N PRO A 162 22.01 -0.25 12.75
CA PRO A 162 23.10 -1.00 12.10
C PRO A 162 22.60 -2.35 11.59
N VAL A 163 23.02 -2.72 10.38
CA VAL A 163 22.75 -4.05 9.77
C VAL A 163 23.94 -4.99 9.93
N ALA A 164 25.07 -4.48 10.38
CA ALA A 164 26.28 -5.24 10.67
C ALA A 164 27.05 -4.60 11.84
N SER A 165 28.03 -5.35 12.39
CA SER A 165 28.88 -4.81 13.47
C SER A 165 29.68 -3.60 13.00
N ASN A 166 29.68 -2.52 13.79
CA ASN A 166 30.52 -1.35 13.59
C ASN A 166 32.00 -1.58 13.95
N ASP A 167 32.34 -2.70 14.59
CA ASP A 167 33.72 -3.01 14.99
C ASP A 167 34.63 -3.35 13.80
N THR A 168 34.02 -3.82 12.70
CA THR A 168 34.76 -4.22 11.48
C THR A 168 34.59 -3.15 10.38
N ALA A 169 35.63 -2.96 9.58
CA ALA A 169 35.57 -2.06 8.42
C ALA A 169 34.49 -2.50 7.41
N GLN A 170 34.30 -3.81 7.22
CA GLN A 170 33.27 -4.37 6.35
C GLN A 170 31.87 -4.08 6.89
N GLY A 171 31.64 -4.25 8.19
CA GLY A 171 30.35 -3.99 8.80
C GLY A 171 30.00 -2.49 8.77
N ARG A 172 30.96 -1.62 9.04
CA ARG A 172 30.76 -0.18 8.86
C ARG A 172 30.39 0.18 7.42
N ALA A 173 31.03 -0.43 6.42
CA ALA A 173 30.66 -0.20 5.01
C ALA A 173 29.26 -0.66 4.69
N GLN A 174 28.74 -1.73 5.32
CA GLN A 174 27.34 -2.17 5.17
C GLN A 174 26.37 -1.21 5.87
N ASN A 175 26.76 -0.63 7.00
CA ASN A 175 25.94 0.33 7.74
C ASN A 175 25.80 1.66 6.97
N ARG A 176 26.85 2.13 6.27
CA ARG A 176 26.79 3.29 5.37
C ARG A 176 25.98 2.98 4.12
N ARG A 177 24.68 3.17 4.18
CA ARG A 177 23.74 2.81 3.11
C ARG A 177 22.62 3.82 2.94
N VAL A 178 22.00 3.79 1.77
CA VAL A 178 20.69 4.41 1.50
C VAL A 178 19.73 3.32 1.11
N GLU A 179 18.54 3.34 1.68
CA GLU A 179 17.46 2.43 1.38
C GLU A 179 16.32 3.20 0.73
N LEU A 180 15.78 2.68 -0.36
CA LEU A 180 14.54 3.16 -0.95
C LEU A 180 13.48 2.08 -0.70
N SER A 181 12.53 2.35 0.16
CA SER A 181 11.43 1.45 0.47
C SER A 181 10.13 1.98 -0.11
N VAL A 182 9.35 1.08 -0.75
CA VAL A 182 8.03 1.41 -1.26
C VAL A 182 7.02 1.14 -0.15
N ALA A 183 6.39 2.19 0.36
CA ALA A 183 5.32 2.05 1.33
C ALA A 183 4.05 1.58 0.61
N GLY A 184 3.43 0.50 1.12
CA GLY A 184 2.15 0.06 0.60
C GLY A 184 1.08 1.15 0.77
N SER A 185 0.40 1.51 -0.31
CA SER A 185 -0.74 2.42 -0.24
C SER A 185 -1.92 1.68 0.38
N GLY A 186 -2.30 2.04 1.58
CA GLY A 186 -3.51 1.52 2.22
C GLY A 186 -3.28 0.43 3.26
N CYS A 187 -2.11 0.41 3.88
CA CYS A 187 -1.83 -0.35 5.09
C CYS A 187 -1.79 0.60 6.32
#